data_0bcbb1b46b5cc1c8db5cfca7ad9c5240
#
_entry.id   0bcbb1b46b5cc1c8db5cfca7ad9c5240
#
_cell.length_a   1.000
_cell.length_b   1.000
_cell.length_c   1.000
_cell.angle_alpha   90.00
_cell.angle_beta   90.00
_cell.angle_gamma   90.00
#
_symmetry.space_group_name_H-M   'P 1'
#
loop_
_entity.id
_entity.type
_entity.pdbx_description
1 polymer ?
#
loop_
_entity_poly.entity_id
_entity_poly.type
_entity_poly.pdbx_seq_one_letter_code
_entity_poly.pdbx_strand_id
1 'polypeptide(L)'
;MKSFSESYKEAGVDVTAGYKAVELMKAHVAKTMTSGVLSGIGGFGGLFELDMTGISKPVLVSGTDGVGTKLKIAFLMDKHNTVGIDCVAMCVNDVICCGAKPQFFLDYIAVGKNVPEKVADIVSGVAEGCIQSECALIGGETAEMPGFYPVDEYDLAGFSVGVVDKDKILKPDTQKAGDVMIGIKSSGVHSNGFSLVRKVFTVNEQNLARHYSELGSTLGECLLTPTKIYVKAVMKLLDAVNVKAISHITGGGFYENIPRSLPNGISVKIERNAVQVLPIFNVIRSVGKIPERDMFNTFNMGVGMTVVVDKNDVDKAIAAIKAAGEDAYVLGELVNGDDGVIIA
;
A
#
# COMPACT_ATOMS: atom_id res chain seq x y z
N MET A 1 20.77 0.86 -31.49
CA MET A 1 20.85 -0.50 -32.06
C MET A 1 20.30 -1.45 -30.99
N LYS A 2 19.27 -2.24 -31.31
CA LYS A 2 18.72 -3.21 -30.31
C LYS A 2 19.72 -4.36 -30.22
N SER A 3 20.13 -4.72 -29.00
CA SER A 3 21.00 -5.86 -28.72
C SER A 3 20.23 -7.17 -28.96
N PHE A 4 20.91 -8.19 -29.44
CA PHE A 4 20.37 -9.55 -29.60
C PHE A 4 21.46 -10.56 -29.27
N SER A 5 21.10 -11.61 -28.56
CA SER A 5 22.01 -12.71 -28.21
C SER A 5 21.24 -14.02 -28.29
N GLU A 6 21.56 -14.86 -29.27
CA GLU A 6 20.98 -16.19 -29.44
C GLU A 6 21.29 -17.07 -28.23
N SER A 7 22.56 -17.11 -27.82
CA SER A 7 23.02 -17.91 -26.66
C SER A 7 22.33 -17.51 -25.36
N TYR A 8 22.00 -16.22 -25.19
CA TYR A 8 21.30 -15.75 -23.98
C TYR A 8 19.81 -16.14 -24.02
N LYS A 9 19.21 -16.10 -25.21
CA LYS A 9 17.85 -16.58 -25.46
C LYS A 9 17.73 -18.09 -25.25
N GLU A 10 18.71 -18.89 -25.70
CA GLU A 10 18.79 -20.32 -25.42
C GLU A 10 18.93 -20.63 -23.91
N ALA A 11 19.56 -19.74 -23.16
CA ALA A 11 19.64 -19.80 -21.70
C ALA A 11 18.35 -19.34 -20.99
N GLY A 12 17.31 -18.94 -21.74
CA GLY A 12 15.98 -18.58 -21.22
C GLY A 12 15.74 -17.09 -21.01
N VAL A 13 16.65 -16.19 -21.47
CA VAL A 13 16.50 -14.74 -21.34
C VAL A 13 16.34 -14.08 -22.72
N ASP A 14 15.14 -13.52 -22.97
CA ASP A 14 14.85 -12.84 -24.24
C ASP A 14 14.95 -11.31 -24.09
N VAL A 15 16.12 -10.77 -24.44
CA VAL A 15 16.38 -9.31 -24.42
C VAL A 15 15.40 -8.54 -25.31
N THR A 16 14.91 -9.14 -26.41
CA THR A 16 13.97 -8.47 -27.33
C THR A 16 12.59 -8.33 -26.71
N ALA A 17 12.16 -9.29 -25.87
CA ALA A 17 10.95 -9.19 -25.07
C ALA A 17 11.06 -8.04 -24.05
N GLY A 18 12.23 -7.87 -23.42
CA GLY A 18 12.50 -6.72 -22.55
C GLY A 18 12.31 -5.38 -23.25
N TYR A 19 12.88 -5.19 -24.46
CA TYR A 19 12.67 -3.96 -25.23
C TYR A 19 11.21 -3.71 -25.59
N LYS A 20 10.45 -4.77 -25.91
CA LYS A 20 9.02 -4.66 -26.20
C LYS A 20 8.23 -4.27 -24.96
N ALA A 21 8.53 -4.86 -23.81
CA ALA A 21 7.89 -4.52 -22.54
C ALA A 21 8.10 -3.03 -22.23
N VAL A 22 9.35 -2.54 -22.30
CA VAL A 22 9.66 -1.11 -22.09
C VAL A 22 8.88 -0.21 -23.06
N GLU A 23 8.72 -0.59 -24.33
CA GLU A 23 7.96 0.20 -25.29
C GLU A 23 6.47 0.27 -24.92
N LEU A 24 5.88 -0.84 -24.51
CA LEU A 24 4.47 -0.91 -24.10
C LEU A 24 4.18 -0.10 -22.83
N MET A 25 5.10 -0.08 -21.86
CA MET A 25 4.89 0.63 -20.60
C MET A 25 5.10 2.15 -20.67
N LYS A 26 5.80 2.68 -21.69
CA LYS A 26 6.12 4.11 -21.81
C LYS A 26 4.92 5.04 -21.66
N ALA A 27 3.78 4.69 -22.26
CA ALA A 27 2.57 5.50 -22.19
C ALA A 27 1.96 5.55 -20.79
N HIS A 28 2.13 4.50 -19.99
CA HIS A 28 1.69 4.44 -18.59
C HIS A 28 2.62 5.28 -17.72
N VAL A 29 3.92 5.09 -17.85
CA VAL A 29 4.94 5.84 -17.11
C VAL A 29 4.84 7.35 -17.38
N ALA A 30 4.63 7.75 -18.63
CA ALA A 30 4.50 9.16 -19.01
C ALA A 30 3.37 9.90 -18.27
N LYS A 31 2.31 9.20 -17.86
CA LYS A 31 1.19 9.79 -17.10
C LYS A 31 1.55 10.13 -15.65
N THR A 32 2.63 9.57 -15.13
CA THR A 32 3.09 9.79 -13.74
C THR A 32 4.07 10.95 -13.63
N MET A 33 4.53 11.51 -14.76
CA MET A 33 5.57 12.55 -14.76
C MET A 33 5.11 13.80 -14.01
N THR A 34 5.95 14.25 -13.10
CA THR A 34 5.80 15.51 -12.36
C THR A 34 6.88 16.50 -12.80
N SER A 35 6.78 17.77 -12.38
CA SER A 35 7.75 18.81 -12.70
C SER A 35 9.18 18.51 -12.20
N GLY A 36 9.30 17.65 -11.16
CA GLY A 36 10.60 17.27 -10.61
C GLY A 36 11.38 16.25 -11.46
N VAL A 37 10.73 15.59 -12.45
CA VAL A 37 11.40 14.56 -13.25
C VAL A 37 12.29 15.20 -14.31
N LEU A 38 13.60 14.93 -14.25
CA LEU A 38 14.61 15.50 -15.18
C LEU A 38 15.05 14.52 -16.26
N SER A 39 14.70 13.24 -16.15
CA SER A 39 15.11 12.21 -17.13
C SER A 39 13.95 11.29 -17.50
N GLY A 40 13.93 10.80 -18.73
CA GLY A 40 13.05 9.69 -19.13
C GLY A 40 13.55 8.35 -18.61
N ILE A 41 12.71 7.30 -18.73
CA ILE A 41 13.08 5.92 -18.41
C ILE A 41 14.09 5.37 -19.42
N GLY A 42 14.96 4.44 -18.99
CA GLY A 42 15.96 3.76 -19.82
C GLY A 42 17.40 4.27 -19.69
N GLY A 43 17.64 5.23 -18.78
CA GLY A 43 18.99 5.61 -18.34
C GLY A 43 19.52 4.71 -17.23
N PHE A 44 20.73 4.99 -16.73
CA PHE A 44 21.30 4.27 -15.57
C PHE A 44 20.61 4.61 -14.25
N GLY A 45 19.87 5.72 -14.17
CA GLY A 45 19.14 6.13 -12.98
C GLY A 45 18.09 7.18 -13.32
N GLY A 46 17.06 7.29 -12.49
CA GLY A 46 16.08 8.36 -12.54
C GLY A 46 16.61 9.63 -11.88
N LEU A 47 16.54 10.76 -12.58
CA LEU A 47 16.94 12.06 -12.04
C LEU A 47 15.68 12.81 -11.57
N PHE A 48 15.71 13.29 -10.34
CA PHE A 48 14.58 13.99 -9.73
C PHE A 48 15.06 15.25 -9.00
N GLU A 49 14.49 16.39 -9.33
CA GLU A 49 14.72 17.66 -8.65
C GLU A 49 13.69 17.85 -7.55
N LEU A 50 14.15 18.05 -6.32
CA LEU A 50 13.25 18.28 -5.19
C LEU A 50 12.70 19.71 -5.21
N ASP A 51 11.38 19.85 -5.11
CA ASP A 51 10.76 21.13 -4.79
C ASP A 51 10.96 21.43 -3.30
N MET A 52 11.77 22.43 -3.00
CA MET A 52 12.10 22.86 -1.66
C MET A 52 11.14 23.92 -1.09
N THR A 53 10.03 24.24 -1.78
CA THR A 53 9.09 25.24 -1.34
C THR A 53 8.47 24.87 0.02
N GLY A 54 8.70 25.73 1.03
CA GLY A 54 8.22 25.50 2.40
C GLY A 54 9.00 24.43 3.19
N ILE A 55 10.16 23.99 2.68
CA ILE A 55 11.08 23.06 3.34
C ILE A 55 12.40 23.77 3.62
N SER A 56 12.71 23.95 4.90
CA SER A 56 13.95 24.61 5.35
C SER A 56 15.03 23.59 5.68
N LYS A 57 14.66 22.42 6.20
CA LYS A 57 15.56 21.35 6.62
C LYS A 57 15.05 20.03 6.03
N PRO A 58 15.36 19.70 4.77
CA PRO A 58 14.81 18.52 4.12
C PRO A 58 15.29 17.23 4.78
N VAL A 59 14.36 16.32 5.02
CA VAL A 59 14.63 14.95 5.43
C VAL A 59 13.94 14.01 4.41
N LEU A 60 14.73 13.10 3.85
CA LEU A 60 14.21 12.05 2.97
C LEU A 60 13.66 10.90 3.81
N VAL A 61 12.50 10.41 3.44
CA VAL A 61 11.86 9.23 4.03
C VAL A 61 11.69 8.21 2.91
N SER A 62 12.14 6.99 3.13
CA SER A 62 12.03 5.91 2.15
C SER A 62 11.21 4.76 2.70
N GLY A 63 10.41 4.15 1.84
CA GLY A 63 9.67 2.93 2.09
C GLY A 63 9.91 1.93 0.98
N THR A 64 10.11 0.66 1.34
CA THR A 64 10.20 -0.45 0.40
C THR A 64 9.31 -1.59 0.88
N ASP A 65 8.54 -2.16 -0.03
CA ASP A 65 7.67 -3.30 0.26
C ASP A 65 7.33 -4.04 -1.04
N GLY A 66 6.77 -5.24 -0.90
CA GLY A 66 6.27 -6.04 -2.00
C GLY A 66 4.77 -6.30 -1.89
N VAL A 67 4.20 -6.90 -2.93
CA VAL A 67 2.78 -7.31 -2.93
C VAL A 67 2.57 -8.55 -2.08
N GLY A 68 3.55 -9.43 -2.01
CA GLY A 68 3.46 -10.68 -1.26
C GLY A 68 2.51 -11.71 -1.87
N THR A 69 1.95 -12.59 -1.02
CA THR A 69 1.22 -13.77 -1.51
C THR A 69 -0.15 -13.50 -2.11
N LYS A 70 -0.61 -12.23 -2.14
CA LYS A 70 -1.75 -11.78 -2.96
C LYS A 70 -1.53 -12.05 -4.44
N LEU A 71 -0.27 -12.02 -4.90
CA LEU A 71 0.11 -12.35 -6.29
C LEU A 71 -0.45 -13.71 -6.77
N LYS A 72 -0.58 -14.70 -5.87
CA LYS A 72 -1.17 -16.00 -6.23
C LYS A 72 -2.64 -15.90 -6.65
N ILE A 73 -3.37 -14.90 -6.16
CA ILE A 73 -4.75 -14.62 -6.62
C ILE A 73 -4.70 -14.02 -8.03
N ALA A 74 -3.78 -13.08 -8.26
CA ALA A 74 -3.59 -12.46 -9.58
C ALA A 74 -3.22 -13.51 -10.66
N PHE A 75 -2.34 -14.46 -10.32
CA PHE A 75 -1.94 -15.55 -11.23
C PHE A 75 -3.15 -16.42 -11.61
N LEU A 76 -3.93 -16.87 -10.61
CA LEU A 76 -5.09 -17.74 -10.84
C LEU A 76 -6.23 -17.05 -11.59
N MET A 77 -6.33 -15.73 -11.48
CA MET A 77 -7.36 -14.93 -12.17
C MET A 77 -6.86 -14.32 -13.48
N ASP A 78 -5.60 -14.52 -13.84
CA ASP A 78 -4.91 -13.87 -14.97
C ASP A 78 -5.20 -12.37 -15.03
N LYS A 79 -5.11 -11.70 -13.87
CA LYS A 79 -5.40 -10.28 -13.71
C LYS A 79 -4.24 -9.58 -13.00
N HIS A 80 -3.47 -8.78 -13.75
CA HIS A 80 -2.17 -8.27 -13.31
C HIS A 80 -2.13 -6.75 -13.09
N ASN A 81 -3.10 -6.01 -13.60
CA ASN A 81 -3.13 -4.54 -13.56
C ASN A 81 -3.53 -3.94 -12.20
N THR A 82 -3.91 -4.74 -11.21
CA THR A 82 -4.32 -4.24 -9.89
C THR A 82 -3.18 -4.30 -8.87
N VAL A 83 -2.32 -5.32 -8.95
CA VAL A 83 -1.27 -5.58 -7.95
C VAL A 83 -0.16 -4.53 -7.96
N GLY A 84 0.02 -3.80 -9.06
CA GLY A 84 0.90 -2.64 -9.11
C GLY A 84 0.45 -1.52 -8.18
N ILE A 85 -0.87 -1.31 -8.05
CA ILE A 85 -1.44 -0.34 -7.09
C ILE A 85 -1.13 -0.79 -5.67
N ASP A 86 -1.25 -2.09 -5.36
CA ASP A 86 -0.88 -2.64 -4.05
C ASP A 86 0.58 -2.36 -3.72
N CYS A 87 1.49 -2.62 -4.67
CA CYS A 87 2.93 -2.37 -4.49
C CYS A 87 3.22 -0.91 -4.12
N VAL A 88 2.65 0.03 -4.88
CA VAL A 88 2.83 1.47 -4.60
C VAL A 88 2.22 1.84 -3.26
N ALA A 89 0.98 1.39 -2.99
CA ALA A 89 0.27 1.71 -1.75
C ALA A 89 1.05 1.28 -0.50
N MET A 90 1.61 0.06 -0.50
CA MET A 90 2.38 -0.45 0.63
C MET A 90 3.59 0.45 0.96
N CYS A 91 4.28 0.96 -0.07
CA CYS A 91 5.44 1.84 0.12
C CYS A 91 5.05 3.27 0.51
N VAL A 92 4.13 3.89 -0.24
CA VAL A 92 3.82 5.33 -0.04
C VAL A 92 3.00 5.59 1.23
N ASN A 93 2.15 4.63 1.65
CA ASN A 93 1.40 4.75 2.89
C ASN A 93 2.31 4.73 4.13
N ASP A 94 3.43 4.00 4.08
CA ASP A 94 4.42 4.03 5.16
C ASP A 94 5.19 5.36 5.17
N VAL A 95 5.52 5.90 4.00
CA VAL A 95 6.20 7.20 3.87
C VAL A 95 5.37 8.32 4.50
N ILE A 96 4.06 8.35 4.26
CA ILE A 96 3.18 9.38 4.82
C ILE A 96 2.96 9.22 6.33
N CYS A 97 3.17 8.03 6.91
CA CYS A 97 3.13 7.86 8.37
C CYS A 97 4.20 8.67 9.11
N CYS A 98 5.27 9.08 8.41
CA CYS A 98 6.29 9.99 8.94
C CYS A 98 5.97 11.47 8.68
N GLY A 99 4.85 11.79 8.01
CA GLY A 99 4.51 13.14 7.58
C GLY A 99 5.18 13.57 6.26
N ALA A 100 5.85 12.65 5.56
CA ALA A 100 6.56 12.94 4.33
C ALA A 100 5.64 12.85 3.10
N LYS A 101 5.82 13.76 2.13
CA LYS A 101 5.13 13.69 0.84
C LYS A 101 5.94 12.82 -0.11
N PRO A 102 5.37 11.72 -0.68
CA PRO A 102 6.03 10.91 -1.71
C PRO A 102 6.43 11.78 -2.90
N GLN A 103 7.60 11.53 -3.46
CA GLN A 103 8.15 12.28 -4.58
C GLN A 103 8.29 11.40 -5.82
N PHE A 104 8.93 10.24 -5.66
CA PHE A 104 9.11 9.29 -6.75
C PHE A 104 9.06 7.84 -6.27
N PHE A 105 8.89 6.95 -7.24
CA PHE A 105 8.79 5.52 -7.07
C PHE A 105 9.69 4.79 -8.06
N LEU A 106 10.20 3.64 -7.64
CA LEU A 106 10.91 2.66 -8.44
C LEU A 106 10.28 1.29 -8.21
N ASP A 107 10.14 0.47 -9.24
CA ASP A 107 9.69 -0.92 -9.11
C ASP A 107 10.80 -1.93 -9.40
N TYR A 108 10.65 -3.13 -8.87
CA TYR A 108 11.43 -4.30 -9.23
C TYR A 108 10.47 -5.44 -9.56
N ILE A 109 10.53 -5.93 -10.80
CA ILE A 109 9.69 -7.02 -11.31
C ILE A 109 10.61 -8.19 -11.66
N ALA A 110 10.53 -9.29 -10.89
CA ALA A 110 11.26 -10.52 -11.18
C ALA A 110 10.29 -11.55 -11.79
N VAL A 111 10.50 -11.95 -13.03
CA VAL A 111 9.60 -12.85 -13.75
C VAL A 111 10.26 -14.17 -14.10
N GLY A 112 9.51 -15.29 -14.06
CA GLY A 112 9.98 -16.57 -14.56
C GLY A 112 10.22 -16.56 -16.08
N LYS A 113 9.32 -15.84 -16.80
CA LYS A 113 9.42 -15.56 -18.23
C LYS A 113 8.90 -14.17 -18.54
N ASN A 114 9.65 -13.42 -19.32
CA ASN A 114 9.23 -12.08 -19.73
C ASN A 114 8.17 -12.16 -20.85
N VAL A 115 6.91 -11.94 -20.47
CA VAL A 115 5.79 -11.75 -21.39
C VAL A 115 5.50 -10.24 -21.43
N PRO A 116 5.87 -9.54 -22.53
CA PRO A 116 5.84 -8.06 -22.57
C PRO A 116 4.50 -7.43 -22.22
N GLU A 117 3.40 -8.04 -22.65
CA GLU A 117 2.05 -7.57 -22.38
C GLU A 117 1.69 -7.70 -20.88
N LYS A 118 2.07 -8.81 -20.25
CA LYS A 118 1.85 -9.03 -18.80
C LYS A 118 2.68 -8.05 -17.98
N VAL A 119 3.95 -7.83 -18.33
CA VAL A 119 4.80 -6.83 -17.65
C VAL A 119 4.22 -5.42 -17.80
N ALA A 120 3.76 -5.06 -19.01
CA ALA A 120 3.11 -3.77 -19.23
C ALA A 120 1.83 -3.60 -18.41
N ASP A 121 1.05 -4.66 -18.24
CA ASP A 121 -0.16 -4.68 -17.38
C ASP A 121 0.21 -4.45 -15.91
N ILE A 122 1.25 -5.11 -15.39
CA ILE A 122 1.75 -4.90 -14.02
C ILE A 122 2.17 -3.42 -13.85
N VAL A 123 2.98 -2.90 -14.78
CA VAL A 123 3.45 -1.51 -14.72
C VAL A 123 2.31 -0.50 -14.89
N SER A 124 1.24 -0.86 -15.62
CA SER A 124 0.05 -0.01 -15.69
C SER A 124 -0.58 0.21 -14.31
N GLY A 125 -0.61 -0.84 -13.48
CA GLY A 125 -1.05 -0.75 -12.08
C GLY A 125 -0.09 0.06 -11.21
N VAL A 126 1.22 -0.10 -11.40
CA VAL A 126 2.24 0.72 -10.69
C VAL A 126 2.05 2.20 -11.05
N ALA A 127 1.90 2.51 -12.34
CA ALA A 127 1.68 3.87 -12.81
C ALA A 127 0.39 4.47 -12.24
N GLU A 128 -0.71 3.70 -12.19
CA GLU A 128 -1.96 4.14 -11.58
C GLU A 128 -1.77 4.45 -10.08
N GLY A 129 -1.07 3.59 -9.33
CA GLY A 129 -0.71 3.85 -7.94
C GLY A 129 0.12 5.13 -7.76
N CYS A 130 1.07 5.37 -8.65
CA CYS A 130 1.87 6.60 -8.67
C CYS A 130 1.01 7.85 -8.94
N ILE A 131 0.05 7.78 -9.86
CA ILE A 131 -0.90 8.87 -10.13
C ILE A 131 -1.75 9.16 -8.89
N GLN A 132 -2.28 8.12 -8.23
CA GLN A 132 -3.08 8.29 -7.01
C GLN A 132 -2.28 8.91 -5.86
N SER A 133 -1.00 8.58 -5.76
CA SER A 133 -0.09 9.11 -4.72
C SER A 133 0.63 10.41 -5.11
N GLU A 134 0.36 10.93 -6.32
CA GLU A 134 0.99 12.15 -6.84
C GLU A 134 2.54 12.08 -6.87
N CYS A 135 3.09 10.88 -7.03
CA CYS A 135 4.53 10.66 -7.19
C CYS A 135 4.86 10.16 -8.60
N ALA A 136 6.09 10.35 -9.03
CA ALA A 136 6.54 9.97 -10.37
C ALA A 136 7.16 8.58 -10.38
N LEU A 137 6.80 7.73 -11.34
CA LEU A 137 7.52 6.49 -11.64
C LEU A 137 8.73 6.85 -12.52
N ILE A 138 9.92 6.95 -11.91
CA ILE A 138 11.12 7.47 -12.61
C ILE A 138 12.08 6.40 -13.11
N GLY A 139 11.78 5.13 -12.82
CA GLY A 139 12.60 3.99 -13.22
C GLY A 139 12.14 2.72 -12.56
N GLY A 140 12.88 1.65 -12.80
CA GLY A 140 12.65 0.33 -12.25
C GLY A 140 13.51 -0.71 -12.92
N GLU A 141 13.33 -1.97 -12.57
CA GLU A 141 14.04 -3.11 -13.15
C GLU A 141 13.05 -4.23 -13.45
N THR A 142 13.21 -4.87 -14.61
CA THR A 142 12.52 -6.10 -14.95
C THR A 142 13.54 -7.18 -15.23
N ALA A 143 13.65 -8.17 -14.32
CA ALA A 143 14.58 -9.27 -14.39
C ALA A 143 13.87 -10.56 -14.83
N GLU A 144 14.28 -11.13 -15.97
CA GLU A 144 13.89 -12.48 -16.36
C GLU A 144 14.80 -13.48 -15.66
N MET A 145 14.21 -14.36 -14.85
CA MET A 145 14.93 -15.27 -13.95
C MET A 145 14.50 -16.73 -14.18
N PRO A 146 14.91 -17.33 -15.33
CA PRO A 146 14.51 -18.69 -15.68
C PRO A 146 15.05 -19.69 -14.65
N GLY A 147 14.17 -20.61 -14.24
CA GLY A 147 14.51 -21.64 -13.24
C GLY A 147 14.50 -21.15 -11.78
N PHE A 148 14.35 -19.86 -11.52
CA PHE A 148 14.18 -19.30 -10.17
C PHE A 148 12.70 -19.11 -9.84
N TYR A 149 11.93 -18.49 -10.74
CA TYR A 149 10.49 -18.44 -10.66
C TYR A 149 9.83 -19.39 -11.66
N PRO A 150 8.66 -19.97 -11.34
CA PRO A 150 7.82 -20.63 -12.34
C PRO A 150 7.56 -19.73 -13.53
N VAL A 151 7.38 -20.29 -14.74
CA VAL A 151 7.25 -19.55 -15.99
C VAL A 151 6.13 -18.49 -15.96
N ASP A 152 5.02 -18.83 -15.29
CA ASP A 152 3.82 -17.98 -15.24
C ASP A 152 3.77 -17.07 -14.00
N GLU A 153 4.80 -17.13 -13.14
CA GLU A 153 4.84 -16.40 -11.88
C GLU A 153 5.88 -15.28 -11.92
N TYR A 154 5.67 -14.30 -11.02
CA TYR A 154 6.57 -13.18 -10.83
C TYR A 154 6.53 -12.72 -9.37
N ASP A 155 7.51 -11.93 -8.98
CA ASP A 155 7.48 -11.10 -7.78
C ASP A 155 7.50 -9.61 -8.16
N LEU A 156 6.89 -8.80 -7.31
CA LEU A 156 6.78 -7.36 -7.51
C LEU A 156 7.05 -6.65 -6.18
N ALA A 157 8.07 -5.83 -6.18
CA ALA A 157 8.44 -4.96 -5.07
C ALA A 157 8.63 -3.52 -5.55
N GLY A 158 8.55 -2.59 -4.62
CA GLY A 158 8.71 -1.17 -4.90
C GLY A 158 9.56 -0.45 -3.87
N PHE A 159 9.98 0.74 -4.25
CA PHE A 159 10.74 1.64 -3.42
C PHE A 159 10.23 3.07 -3.66
N SER A 160 9.77 3.72 -2.62
CA SER A 160 9.33 5.11 -2.64
C SER A 160 10.26 6.00 -1.84
N VAL A 161 10.45 7.22 -2.30
CA VAL A 161 11.13 8.28 -1.55
C VAL A 161 10.19 9.46 -1.43
N GLY A 162 10.03 9.93 -0.20
CA GLY A 162 9.32 11.15 0.15
C GLY A 162 10.22 12.17 0.81
N VAL A 163 9.74 13.39 0.95
CA VAL A 163 10.43 14.48 1.64
C VAL A 163 9.52 15.13 2.67
N VAL A 164 10.13 15.51 3.80
CA VAL A 164 9.47 16.25 4.88
C VAL A 164 10.44 17.28 5.46
N ASP A 165 9.93 18.43 5.92
CA ASP A 165 10.75 19.32 6.75
C ASP A 165 11.04 18.66 8.11
N LYS A 166 12.28 18.71 8.59
CA LYS A 166 12.69 18.12 9.87
C LYS A 166 11.80 18.50 11.03
N ASP A 167 11.32 19.74 11.03
CA ASP A 167 10.50 20.29 12.12
C ASP A 167 9.02 19.84 12.02
N LYS A 168 8.61 19.23 10.87
CA LYS A 168 7.27 18.68 10.61
C LYS A 168 7.19 17.15 10.68
N ILE A 169 8.29 16.47 10.99
CA ILE A 169 8.29 15.02 11.20
C ILE A 169 7.33 14.71 12.35
N LEU A 170 6.42 13.75 12.13
CA LEU A 170 5.47 13.30 13.16
C LEU A 170 6.24 12.62 14.31
N LYS A 171 5.94 13.03 15.54
CA LYS A 171 6.63 12.56 16.75
C LYS A 171 5.61 11.98 17.73
N PRO A 172 5.73 10.69 18.08
CA PRO A 172 4.82 10.04 19.02
C PRO A 172 4.74 10.70 20.40
N ASP A 173 5.83 11.32 20.87
CA ASP A 173 5.97 11.92 22.20
C ASP A 173 5.02 13.10 22.50
N THR A 174 4.34 13.63 21.49
CA THR A 174 3.33 14.69 21.65
C THR A 174 1.95 14.20 22.05
N GLN A 175 1.74 12.89 22.05
CA GLN A 175 0.46 12.26 22.40
C GLN A 175 0.24 12.18 23.91
N LYS A 176 -1.03 12.23 24.33
CA LYS A 176 -1.45 12.15 25.73
C LYS A 176 -2.80 11.47 25.85
N ALA A 177 -3.14 11.00 27.04
CA ALA A 177 -4.49 10.54 27.34
C ALA A 177 -5.53 11.64 27.04
N GLY A 178 -6.66 11.25 26.46
CA GLY A 178 -7.71 12.14 25.97
C GLY A 178 -7.52 12.60 24.51
N ASP A 179 -6.40 12.28 23.86
CA ASP A 179 -6.29 12.42 22.39
C ASP A 179 -7.16 11.38 21.70
N VAL A 180 -7.63 11.68 20.50
CA VAL A 180 -8.59 10.83 19.78
C VAL A 180 -7.91 10.15 18.60
N MET A 181 -8.14 8.84 18.48
CA MET A 181 -7.77 8.07 17.32
C MET A 181 -8.93 8.01 16.32
N ILE A 182 -8.67 8.43 15.09
CA ILE A 182 -9.59 8.38 13.95
C ILE A 182 -9.15 7.23 13.06
N GLY A 183 -10.09 6.38 12.64
CA GLY A 183 -9.88 5.35 11.62
C GLY A 183 -10.26 5.86 10.24
N ILE A 184 -9.43 5.58 9.24
CA ILE A 184 -9.71 5.79 7.82
C ILE A 184 -10.00 4.43 7.19
N LYS A 185 -11.14 4.32 6.47
CA LYS A 185 -11.61 3.04 5.93
C LYS A 185 -10.64 2.44 4.91
N SER A 186 -10.47 1.12 5.00
CA SER A 186 -9.81 0.33 3.97
C SER A 186 -10.74 0.04 2.78
N SER A 187 -10.16 -0.42 1.68
CA SER A 187 -10.89 -0.91 0.50
C SER A 187 -11.23 -2.40 0.55
N GLY A 188 -10.66 -3.13 1.50
CA GLY A 188 -10.75 -4.59 1.62
C GLY A 188 -9.59 -5.15 2.42
N VAL A 189 -9.13 -6.33 2.05
CA VAL A 189 -8.02 -7.04 2.72
C VAL A 189 -6.69 -6.29 2.56
N HIS A 190 -6.59 -5.44 1.53
CA HIS A 190 -5.36 -4.78 1.10
C HIS A 190 -4.36 -5.80 0.55
N SER A 191 -3.10 -5.79 1.04
CA SER A 191 -2.06 -6.69 0.58
C SER A 191 -1.48 -7.60 1.68
N ASN A 192 -2.16 -7.70 2.82
CA ASN A 192 -1.67 -8.43 4.00
C ASN A 192 -2.61 -9.58 4.39
N GLY A 193 -2.04 -10.61 5.05
CA GLY A 193 -2.82 -11.75 5.53
C GLY A 193 -3.18 -12.78 4.45
N PHE A 194 -2.69 -12.66 3.23
CA PHE A 194 -3.08 -13.53 2.11
C PHE A 194 -2.62 -14.98 2.25
N SER A 195 -1.60 -15.29 3.03
CA SER A 195 -1.26 -16.68 3.35
C SER A 195 -2.39 -17.37 4.12
N LEU A 196 -3.01 -16.66 5.08
CA LEU A 196 -4.17 -17.15 5.82
C LEU A 196 -5.42 -17.22 4.93
N VAL A 197 -5.70 -16.18 4.13
CA VAL A 197 -6.79 -16.16 3.16
C VAL A 197 -6.73 -17.36 2.22
N ARG A 198 -5.56 -17.63 1.64
CA ARG A 198 -5.35 -18.76 0.73
C ARG A 198 -5.59 -20.12 1.39
N LYS A 199 -5.21 -20.27 2.65
CA LYS A 199 -5.49 -21.45 3.45
C LYS A 199 -6.98 -21.61 3.75
N VAL A 200 -7.64 -20.54 4.21
CA VAL A 200 -9.07 -20.54 4.59
C VAL A 200 -9.96 -20.95 3.43
N PHE A 201 -9.73 -20.40 2.25
CA PHE A 201 -10.57 -20.67 1.07
C PHE A 201 -10.06 -21.81 0.19
N THR A 202 -8.92 -22.46 0.54
CA THR A 202 -8.29 -23.44 -0.34
C THR A 202 -8.24 -22.93 -1.77
N VAL A 203 -7.58 -21.79 -1.94
CA VAL A 203 -7.66 -20.96 -3.15
C VAL A 203 -7.28 -21.73 -4.41
N ASN A 204 -8.20 -21.75 -5.36
CA ASN A 204 -8.08 -22.24 -6.73
C ASN A 204 -9.08 -21.47 -7.62
N GLU A 205 -9.04 -21.64 -8.93
CA GLU A 205 -9.89 -20.93 -9.88
C GLU A 205 -11.39 -21.09 -9.56
N GLN A 206 -11.84 -22.30 -9.23
CA GLN A 206 -13.25 -22.58 -8.93
C GLN A 206 -13.71 -21.83 -7.66
N ASN A 207 -12.91 -21.83 -6.61
CA ASN A 207 -13.26 -21.15 -5.36
C ASN A 207 -13.20 -19.63 -5.50
N LEU A 208 -12.27 -19.11 -6.31
CA LEU A 208 -12.20 -17.67 -6.62
C LEU A 208 -13.40 -17.20 -7.46
N ALA A 209 -13.92 -18.03 -8.35
CA ALA A 209 -15.12 -17.72 -9.14
C ALA A 209 -16.43 -17.77 -8.33
N ARG A 210 -16.40 -18.28 -7.09
CA ARG A 210 -17.60 -18.39 -6.25
C ARG A 210 -18.10 -17.00 -5.86
N HIS A 211 -19.38 -16.74 -6.13
CA HIS A 211 -20.05 -15.52 -5.70
C HIS A 211 -20.51 -15.63 -4.25
N TYR A 212 -20.28 -14.56 -3.48
CA TYR A 212 -20.77 -14.39 -2.12
C TYR A 212 -21.75 -13.23 -2.08
N SER A 213 -22.98 -13.48 -1.63
CA SER A 213 -24.03 -12.45 -1.53
C SER A 213 -23.61 -11.29 -0.63
N GLU A 214 -22.90 -11.61 0.45
CA GLU A 214 -22.39 -10.63 1.43
C GLU A 214 -21.34 -9.69 0.83
N LEU A 215 -20.64 -10.13 -0.21
CA LEU A 215 -19.60 -9.34 -0.90
C LEU A 215 -20.17 -8.59 -2.13
N GLY A 216 -21.31 -9.05 -2.67
CA GLY A 216 -21.87 -8.55 -3.92
C GLY A 216 -21.01 -8.83 -5.17
N SER A 217 -20.01 -9.73 -5.06
CA SER A 217 -19.05 -10.07 -6.10
C SER A 217 -18.52 -11.49 -5.94
N THR A 218 -17.66 -11.93 -6.86
CA THR A 218 -16.90 -13.15 -6.66
C THR A 218 -15.82 -12.96 -5.58
N LEU A 219 -15.40 -14.07 -4.98
CA LEU A 219 -14.32 -14.03 -3.99
C LEU A 219 -13.03 -13.43 -4.58
N GLY A 220 -12.67 -13.84 -5.79
CA GLY A 220 -11.47 -13.37 -6.47
C GLY A 220 -11.48 -11.88 -6.75
N GLU A 221 -12.61 -11.33 -7.25
CA GLU A 221 -12.77 -9.89 -7.46
C GLU A 221 -12.61 -9.11 -6.15
N CYS A 222 -13.26 -9.57 -5.08
CA CYS A 222 -13.15 -8.94 -3.77
C CYS A 222 -11.71 -8.98 -3.24
N LEU A 223 -11.01 -10.12 -3.36
CA LEU A 223 -9.64 -10.29 -2.90
C LEU A 223 -8.61 -9.51 -3.73
N LEU A 224 -8.87 -9.25 -5.03
CA LEU A 224 -8.01 -8.44 -5.88
C LEU A 224 -8.29 -6.93 -5.78
N THR A 225 -9.27 -6.50 -4.99
CA THR A 225 -9.46 -5.06 -4.71
C THR A 225 -8.13 -4.47 -4.24
N PRO A 226 -7.62 -3.42 -4.92
CA PRO A 226 -6.33 -2.83 -4.58
C PRO A 226 -6.31 -2.22 -3.18
N THR A 227 -5.12 -2.22 -2.59
CA THR A 227 -4.82 -1.46 -1.38
C THR A 227 -5.10 0.01 -1.61
N LYS A 228 -5.81 0.64 -0.69
CA LYS A 228 -6.11 2.06 -0.76
C LYS A 228 -4.86 2.91 -0.54
N ILE A 229 -4.71 3.96 -1.34
CA ILE A 229 -3.64 4.96 -1.22
C ILE A 229 -4.19 6.17 -0.48
N TYR A 230 -3.61 6.50 0.67
CA TYR A 230 -4.10 7.55 1.57
C TYR A 230 -3.38 8.88 1.42
N VAL A 231 -2.44 8.99 0.48
CA VAL A 231 -1.55 10.16 0.34
C VAL A 231 -2.32 11.48 0.29
N LYS A 232 -3.30 11.61 -0.61
CA LYS A 232 -4.09 12.85 -0.76
C LYS A 232 -4.85 13.23 0.51
N ALA A 233 -5.43 12.23 1.18
CA ALA A 233 -6.19 12.46 2.41
C ALA A 233 -5.27 12.89 3.56
N VAL A 234 -4.13 12.24 3.70
CA VAL A 234 -3.15 12.57 4.75
C VAL A 234 -2.51 13.94 4.51
N MET A 235 -2.12 14.27 3.28
CA MET A 235 -1.55 15.59 2.99
C MET A 235 -2.55 16.70 3.33
N LYS A 236 -3.82 16.58 2.93
CA LYS A 236 -4.87 17.54 3.31
C LYS A 236 -5.11 17.62 4.81
N LEU A 237 -5.03 16.48 5.50
CA LEU A 237 -5.16 16.40 6.94
C LEU A 237 -4.02 17.15 7.65
N LEU A 238 -2.78 16.94 7.22
CA LEU A 238 -1.58 17.60 7.77
C LEU A 238 -1.62 19.13 7.58
N ASP A 239 -2.22 19.60 6.49
CA ASP A 239 -2.44 21.04 6.25
C ASP A 239 -3.57 21.63 7.12
N ALA A 240 -4.52 20.78 7.56
CA ALA A 240 -5.71 21.24 8.27
C ALA A 240 -5.54 21.28 9.78
N VAL A 241 -4.89 20.29 10.39
CA VAL A 241 -4.78 20.14 11.84
C VAL A 241 -3.40 19.65 12.25
N ASN A 242 -3.08 19.78 13.54
CA ASN A 242 -1.87 19.20 14.11
C ASN A 242 -2.06 17.69 14.32
N VAL A 243 -1.55 16.87 13.41
CA VAL A 243 -1.54 15.41 13.52
C VAL A 243 -0.40 14.98 14.41
N LYS A 244 -0.68 14.16 15.42
CA LYS A 244 0.31 13.68 16.39
C LYS A 244 0.97 12.37 15.97
N ALA A 245 0.20 11.49 15.33
CA ALA A 245 0.70 10.20 14.85
C ALA A 245 -0.20 9.65 13.74
N ILE A 246 0.37 8.79 12.92
CA ILE A 246 -0.32 8.02 11.88
C ILE A 246 0.20 6.59 11.92
N SER A 247 -0.69 5.60 11.78
CA SER A 247 -0.31 4.19 11.63
C SER A 247 -0.96 3.59 10.39
N HIS A 248 -0.17 2.96 9.54
CA HIS A 248 -0.65 2.13 8.44
C HIS A 248 -0.95 0.72 8.97
N ILE A 249 -2.18 0.25 8.81
CA ILE A 249 -2.61 -1.06 9.32
C ILE A 249 -2.34 -2.14 8.28
N THR A 250 -1.22 -2.81 8.45
CA THR A 250 -0.70 -3.86 7.57
C THR A 250 -0.71 -5.24 8.26
N GLY A 251 0.24 -6.12 7.92
CA GLY A 251 0.44 -7.40 8.62
C GLY A 251 0.67 -7.19 10.12
N GLY A 252 0.08 -8.06 10.93
CA GLY A 252 0.03 -7.87 12.39
C GLY A 252 -1.17 -7.06 12.88
N GLY A 253 -1.98 -6.49 11.95
CA GLY A 253 -3.24 -5.83 12.26
C GLY A 253 -3.12 -4.68 13.26
N PHE A 254 -4.12 -4.50 14.10
CA PHE A 254 -4.18 -3.41 15.08
C PHE A 254 -3.10 -3.56 16.16
N TYR A 255 -2.90 -4.78 16.66
CA TYR A 255 -2.04 -5.05 17.81
C TYR A 255 -0.56 -4.82 17.55
N GLU A 256 -0.09 -4.93 16.30
CA GLU A 256 1.32 -4.71 15.96
C GLU A 256 1.58 -3.33 15.33
N ASN A 257 0.61 -2.78 14.57
CA ASN A 257 0.87 -1.54 13.84
C ASN A 257 0.57 -0.28 14.66
N ILE A 258 -0.52 -0.24 15.41
CA ILE A 258 -0.88 0.93 16.22
C ILE A 258 0.19 1.25 17.28
N PRO A 259 0.73 0.28 18.04
CA PRO A 259 1.74 0.57 19.07
C PRO A 259 3.04 1.20 18.53
N ARG A 260 3.37 1.01 17.24
CA ARG A 260 4.56 1.65 16.63
C ARG A 260 4.50 3.17 16.67
N SER A 261 3.30 3.74 16.74
CA SER A 261 3.07 5.17 16.75
C SER A 261 2.64 5.70 18.12
N LEU A 262 2.57 4.86 19.16
CA LEU A 262 2.24 5.27 20.54
C LEU A 262 3.54 5.51 21.35
N PRO A 263 3.57 6.53 22.22
CA PRO A 263 4.66 6.70 23.17
C PRO A 263 4.50 5.72 24.34
N ASN A 264 5.59 5.50 25.09
CA ASN A 264 5.55 4.71 26.33
C ASN A 264 4.54 5.30 27.32
N GLY A 265 3.83 4.43 28.02
CA GLY A 265 2.81 4.82 29.02
C GLY A 265 1.46 5.27 28.44
N ILE A 266 1.29 5.15 27.12
CA ILE A 266 0.04 5.45 26.42
C ILE A 266 -0.44 4.21 25.66
N SER A 267 -1.72 3.90 25.83
CA SER A 267 -2.47 2.88 25.08
C SER A 267 -3.63 3.52 24.35
N VAL A 268 -4.21 2.83 23.40
CA VAL A 268 -5.49 3.23 22.79
C VAL A 268 -6.60 2.28 23.24
N LYS A 269 -7.71 2.85 23.67
CA LYS A 269 -8.96 2.13 23.92
C LYS A 269 -9.89 2.30 22.73
N ILE A 270 -10.22 1.20 22.08
CA ILE A 270 -11.10 1.11 20.92
C ILE A 270 -12.37 0.38 21.34
N GLU A 271 -13.51 1.04 21.16
CA GLU A 271 -14.79 0.36 21.35
C GLU A 271 -15.02 -0.60 20.17
N ARG A 272 -15.25 -1.89 20.46
CA ARG A 272 -15.41 -2.91 19.42
C ARG A 272 -16.47 -2.54 18.38
N ASN A 273 -17.57 -1.93 18.82
CA ASN A 273 -18.68 -1.50 17.96
C ASN A 273 -18.35 -0.27 17.09
N ALA A 274 -17.30 0.48 17.41
CA ALA A 274 -16.84 1.58 16.57
C ALA A 274 -16.16 1.06 15.31
N VAL A 275 -15.59 -0.15 15.34
CA VAL A 275 -14.91 -0.71 14.16
C VAL A 275 -15.92 -1.12 13.09
N GLN A 276 -15.94 -0.43 11.97
CA GLN A 276 -16.82 -0.72 10.81
C GLN A 276 -16.23 -1.83 9.96
N VAL A 277 -16.36 -3.07 10.45
CA VAL A 277 -15.79 -4.27 9.80
C VAL A 277 -16.40 -4.48 8.42
N LEU A 278 -15.55 -4.59 7.38
CA LEU A 278 -16.01 -4.87 6.03
C LEU A 278 -16.49 -6.33 5.89
N PRO A 279 -17.49 -6.61 5.02
CA PRO A 279 -18.10 -7.95 4.86
C PRO A 279 -17.08 -9.07 4.62
N ILE A 280 -16.01 -8.81 3.87
CA ILE A 280 -14.99 -9.81 3.58
C ILE A 280 -14.35 -10.40 4.84
N PHE A 281 -14.15 -9.60 5.89
CA PHE A 281 -13.55 -10.10 7.14
C PHE A 281 -14.51 -11.01 7.90
N ASN A 282 -15.83 -10.75 7.83
CA ASN A 282 -16.84 -11.63 8.40
C ASN A 282 -16.87 -12.98 7.66
N VAL A 283 -16.74 -12.96 6.33
CA VAL A 283 -16.66 -14.17 5.50
C VAL A 283 -15.39 -14.96 5.83
N ILE A 284 -14.22 -14.31 5.89
CA ILE A 284 -12.94 -14.96 6.26
C ILE A 284 -13.05 -15.60 7.66
N ARG A 285 -13.57 -14.85 8.64
CA ARG A 285 -13.76 -15.33 10.02
C ARG A 285 -14.66 -16.55 10.08
N SER A 286 -15.80 -16.49 9.40
CA SER A 286 -16.82 -17.55 9.41
C SER A 286 -16.31 -18.84 8.76
N VAL A 287 -15.76 -18.73 7.55
CA VAL A 287 -15.24 -19.88 6.79
C VAL A 287 -14.04 -20.50 7.50
N GLY A 288 -13.11 -19.66 7.97
CA GLY A 288 -11.88 -20.09 8.64
C GLY A 288 -12.07 -20.47 10.12
N LYS A 289 -13.25 -20.17 10.72
CA LYS A 289 -13.51 -20.30 12.16
C LYS A 289 -12.43 -19.63 13.02
N ILE A 290 -11.99 -18.45 12.58
CA ILE A 290 -10.87 -17.73 13.18
C ILE A 290 -11.34 -16.96 14.40
N PRO A 291 -10.66 -17.06 15.56
CA PRO A 291 -10.95 -16.23 16.73
C PRO A 291 -10.87 -14.73 16.39
N GLU A 292 -11.73 -13.94 17.00
CA GLU A 292 -11.78 -12.50 16.68
C GLU A 292 -10.46 -11.78 16.96
N ARG A 293 -9.78 -12.14 18.06
CA ARG A 293 -8.47 -11.58 18.37
C ARG A 293 -7.46 -11.82 17.25
N ASP A 294 -7.45 -13.03 16.68
CA ASP A 294 -6.53 -13.39 15.59
C ASP A 294 -6.87 -12.63 14.29
N MET A 295 -8.17 -12.35 14.08
CA MET A 295 -8.60 -11.49 12.97
C MET A 295 -8.01 -10.07 13.11
N PHE A 296 -8.10 -9.45 14.30
CA PHE A 296 -7.53 -8.14 14.59
C PHE A 296 -5.99 -8.14 14.64
N ASN A 297 -5.37 -9.29 14.84
CA ASN A 297 -3.90 -9.45 14.82
C ASN A 297 -3.35 -9.80 13.42
N THR A 298 -4.22 -10.05 12.43
CA THR A 298 -3.80 -10.43 11.08
C THR A 298 -4.21 -9.40 10.03
N PHE A 299 -5.41 -8.82 10.19
CA PHE A 299 -6.09 -8.01 9.17
C PHE A 299 -6.37 -6.59 9.65
N ASN A 300 -6.59 -5.70 8.69
CA ASN A 300 -6.98 -4.31 8.94
C ASN A 300 -8.44 -4.15 9.41
N MET A 301 -9.28 -5.18 9.34
CA MET A 301 -10.68 -5.23 9.78
C MET A 301 -11.58 -4.10 9.23
N GLY A 302 -11.19 -3.43 8.17
CA GLY A 302 -11.92 -2.30 7.58
C GLY A 302 -11.31 -0.92 7.89
N VAL A 303 -10.20 -0.88 8.65
CA VAL A 303 -9.44 0.34 8.98
C VAL A 303 -8.04 0.19 8.39
N GLY A 304 -7.76 0.85 7.28
CA GLY A 304 -6.45 0.73 6.65
C GLY A 304 -5.40 1.70 7.20
N MET A 305 -5.84 2.79 7.83
CA MET A 305 -4.96 3.77 8.45
C MET A 305 -5.61 4.37 9.69
N THR A 306 -4.82 4.69 10.71
CA THR A 306 -5.29 5.46 11.86
C THR A 306 -4.48 6.74 12.00
N VAL A 307 -5.13 7.80 12.52
CA VAL A 307 -4.50 9.07 12.81
C VAL A 307 -4.87 9.53 14.22
N VAL A 308 -3.94 10.15 14.93
CA VAL A 308 -4.15 10.69 16.27
C VAL A 308 -4.12 12.21 16.24
N VAL A 309 -5.15 12.82 16.80
CA VAL A 309 -5.30 14.28 16.90
C VAL A 309 -5.77 14.68 18.30
N ASP A 310 -5.63 15.98 18.62
CA ASP A 310 -6.28 16.54 19.83
C ASP A 310 -7.81 16.44 19.69
N LYS A 311 -8.50 16.21 20.81
CA LYS A 311 -9.96 16.08 20.83
C LYS A 311 -10.71 17.26 20.21
N ASN A 312 -10.13 18.46 20.26
CA ASN A 312 -10.72 19.66 19.70
C ASN A 312 -10.59 19.76 18.17
N ASP A 313 -9.70 18.95 17.58
CA ASP A 313 -9.44 18.94 16.14
C ASP A 313 -10.18 17.81 15.39
N VAL A 314 -10.91 16.93 16.11
CA VAL A 314 -11.55 15.74 15.55
C VAL A 314 -12.46 16.03 14.37
N ASP A 315 -13.40 16.95 14.53
CA ASP A 315 -14.36 17.27 13.47
C ASP A 315 -13.67 17.87 12.24
N LYS A 316 -12.67 18.72 12.46
CA LYS A 316 -11.88 19.33 11.39
C LYS A 316 -11.03 18.31 10.66
N ALA A 317 -10.44 17.38 11.41
CA ALA A 317 -9.66 16.27 10.85
C ALA A 317 -10.53 15.35 9.97
N ILE A 318 -11.68 14.92 10.47
CA ILE A 318 -12.64 14.09 9.71
C ILE A 318 -13.13 14.83 8.48
N ALA A 319 -13.42 16.13 8.59
CA ALA A 319 -13.85 16.94 7.44
C ALA A 319 -12.77 17.04 6.36
N ALA A 320 -11.49 17.22 6.76
CA ALA A 320 -10.37 17.26 5.82
C ALA A 320 -10.18 15.94 5.07
N ILE A 321 -10.27 14.81 5.78
CA ILE A 321 -10.17 13.46 5.18
C ILE A 321 -11.33 13.24 4.20
N LYS A 322 -12.56 13.57 4.59
CA LYS A 322 -13.75 13.44 3.73
C LYS A 322 -13.69 14.36 2.49
N ALA A 323 -13.14 15.55 2.62
CA ALA A 323 -12.94 16.47 1.50
C ALA A 323 -11.89 15.94 0.49
N ALA A 324 -11.06 14.97 0.90
CA ALA A 324 -10.16 14.25 0.02
C ALA A 324 -10.80 13.02 -0.66
N GLY A 325 -12.07 12.71 -0.33
CA GLY A 325 -12.81 11.58 -0.88
C GLY A 325 -12.72 10.30 -0.04
N GLU A 326 -12.16 10.36 1.17
CA GLU A 326 -12.02 9.21 2.04
C GLU A 326 -13.00 9.22 3.23
N ASP A 327 -13.48 8.03 3.60
CA ASP A 327 -14.32 7.87 4.79
C ASP A 327 -13.48 7.74 6.06
N ALA A 328 -13.82 8.53 7.08
CA ALA A 328 -13.17 8.49 8.38
C ALA A 328 -14.17 8.67 9.52
N TYR A 329 -13.85 8.11 10.67
CA TYR A 329 -14.68 8.14 11.87
C TYR A 329 -13.83 7.98 13.13
N VAL A 330 -14.37 8.38 14.29
CA VAL A 330 -13.72 8.17 15.57
C VAL A 330 -13.64 6.66 15.86
N LEU A 331 -12.42 6.17 16.08
CA LEU A 331 -12.14 4.77 16.35
C LEU A 331 -11.99 4.49 17.84
N GLY A 332 -11.34 5.39 18.57
CA GLY A 332 -11.07 5.24 19.99
C GLY A 332 -10.42 6.47 20.61
N GLU A 333 -10.01 6.34 21.86
CA GLU A 333 -9.38 7.39 22.66
C GLU A 333 -8.08 6.87 23.29
N LEU A 334 -7.08 7.72 23.38
CA LEU A 334 -5.84 7.41 24.05
C LEU A 334 -6.02 7.48 25.58
N VAL A 335 -5.48 6.49 26.26
CA VAL A 335 -5.54 6.34 27.71
C VAL A 335 -4.13 6.08 28.27
N ASN A 336 -3.95 6.35 29.56
CA ASN A 336 -2.71 5.95 30.25
C ASN A 336 -2.66 4.42 30.36
N GLY A 337 -1.51 3.82 30.07
CA GLY A 337 -1.30 2.38 30.17
C GLY A 337 -0.22 1.89 29.21
N ASP A 338 0.19 0.64 29.38
CA ASP A 338 1.22 -0.03 28.56
C ASP A 338 0.67 -1.25 27.81
N ASP A 339 -0.65 -1.35 27.63
CA ASP A 339 -1.31 -2.45 26.93
C ASP A 339 -1.26 -2.32 25.41
N GLY A 340 -0.82 -1.17 24.91
CA GLY A 340 -0.80 -0.84 23.47
C GLY A 340 -2.21 -0.65 22.91
N VAL A 341 -2.92 -1.73 22.59
CA VAL A 341 -4.28 -1.70 22.03
C VAL A 341 -5.25 -2.48 22.90
N ILE A 342 -6.29 -1.82 23.38
CA ILE A 342 -7.40 -2.40 24.14
C ILE A 342 -8.65 -2.33 23.27
N ILE A 343 -9.21 -3.48 22.86
CA ILE A 343 -10.49 -3.56 22.15
C ILE A 343 -11.53 -4.05 23.20
N ALA A 344 -12.49 -3.18 23.53
CA ALA A 344 -13.48 -3.41 24.60
C ALA A 344 -14.91 -3.60 24.04
#